data_ee2bb5f93e6c5ba870e7edd26e17a093
#
_entry.id   ee2bb5f93e6c5ba870e7edd26e17a093
#
_cell.length_a   1.000
_cell.length_b   1.000
_cell.length_c   1.000
_cell.angle_alpha   90.00
_cell.angle_beta   90.00
_cell.angle_gamma   90.00
#
_symmetry.space_group_name_H-M   'P 1'
#
loop_
_entity.id
_entity.type
_entity.pdbx_description
1 polymer ?
#
loop_
_entity_poly.entity_id
_entity_poly.type
_entity_poly.pdbx_seq_one_letter_code
_entity_poly.pdbx_strand_id
1 'polypeptide(L)'
;MPRPSELCTDHSKSDDALIHFSKHVDFDILVFQQATSPFISPLDINKGIKMVESECFDSAFAVTKEDWLPRWSMAVNPINWDINNRPMRQDVDPVFIESGGLYVTTKTQLENSKLRYGGKIGFIEVPTIRNIDINSFEDLELAEAIISSIS
;
A
#
# COMPACT_ATOMS: atom_id res chain seq x y z
N MET A 1 20.72 -11.73 -3.25
CA MET A 1 21.66 -10.59 -3.13
C MET A 1 21.51 -10.02 -1.73
N PRO A 2 22.59 -9.88 -0.94
CA PRO A 2 22.48 -9.26 0.37
C PRO A 2 22.19 -7.76 0.26
N ARG A 3 21.38 -7.25 1.19
CA ARG A 3 21.11 -5.82 1.31
C ARG A 3 22.35 -5.14 1.92
N PRO A 4 22.86 -4.04 1.35
CA PRO A 4 24.00 -3.32 1.93
C PRO A 4 23.71 -2.81 3.34
N SER A 5 24.71 -2.78 4.20
CA SER A 5 24.56 -2.38 5.61
C SER A 5 24.01 -0.96 5.78
N GLU A 6 24.37 -0.04 4.90
CA GLU A 6 23.87 1.34 4.86
C GLU A 6 22.37 1.45 4.56
N LEU A 7 21.78 0.40 3.94
CA LEU A 7 20.34 0.30 3.70
C LEU A 7 19.60 -0.53 4.76
N CYS A 8 20.29 -0.98 5.83
CA CYS A 8 19.73 -1.79 6.90
C CYS A 8 19.51 -1.01 8.19
N THR A 9 19.43 0.31 8.14
CA THR A 9 19.20 1.17 9.30
C THR A 9 17.71 1.43 9.51
N ASP A 10 17.32 1.88 10.72
CA ASP A 10 15.94 2.25 11.06
C ASP A 10 15.41 3.43 10.22
N HIS A 11 16.29 4.18 9.59
CA HIS A 11 15.95 5.32 8.71
C HIS A 11 15.95 4.95 7.22
N SER A 12 16.31 3.72 6.87
CA SER A 12 16.38 3.27 5.47
C SER A 12 14.98 3.06 4.90
N LYS A 13 14.68 3.73 3.81
CA LYS A 13 13.40 3.58 3.11
C LYS A 13 13.38 2.27 2.31
N SER A 14 12.20 1.67 2.19
CA SER A 14 11.99 0.50 1.32
C SER A 14 12.34 0.84 -0.14
N ASP A 15 12.03 2.05 -0.59
CA ASP A 15 12.34 2.51 -1.96
C ASP A 15 13.84 2.45 -2.27
N ASP A 16 14.71 2.84 -1.32
CA ASP A 16 16.17 2.78 -1.52
C ASP A 16 16.65 1.34 -1.73
N ALA A 17 16.06 0.38 -1.01
CA ALA A 17 16.34 -1.04 -1.18
C ALA A 17 15.86 -1.56 -2.54
N LEU A 18 14.68 -1.13 -3.00
CA LEU A 18 14.14 -1.51 -4.31
C LEU A 18 14.98 -0.93 -5.46
N ILE A 19 15.43 0.32 -5.34
CA ILE A 19 16.34 0.95 -6.31
C ILE A 19 17.70 0.26 -6.31
N HIS A 20 18.22 -0.13 -5.14
CA HIS A 20 19.44 -0.92 -5.09
C HIS A 20 19.25 -2.26 -5.80
N PHE A 21 18.13 -2.94 -5.58
CA PHE A 21 17.78 -4.20 -6.24
C PHE A 21 17.72 -4.03 -7.76
N SER A 22 17.06 -2.98 -8.27
CA SER A 22 16.91 -2.75 -9.72
C SER A 22 18.23 -2.56 -10.46
N LYS A 23 19.27 -2.10 -9.79
CA LYS A 23 20.61 -1.94 -10.37
C LYS A 23 21.38 -3.25 -10.53
N HIS A 24 20.96 -4.31 -9.84
CA HIS A 24 21.69 -5.58 -9.80
C HIS A 24 20.92 -6.75 -10.40
N VAL A 25 19.62 -6.60 -10.58
CA VAL A 25 18.74 -7.63 -11.13
C VAL A 25 18.01 -7.06 -12.32
N ASP A 26 17.97 -7.83 -13.40
CA ASP A 26 17.18 -7.47 -14.58
C ASP A 26 15.77 -8.03 -14.46
N PHE A 27 14.76 -7.18 -14.70
CA PHE A 27 13.35 -7.50 -14.67
C PHE A 27 12.55 -6.43 -15.42
N ASP A 28 11.37 -6.77 -15.89
CA ASP A 28 10.44 -5.81 -16.51
C ASP A 28 9.48 -5.23 -15.48
N ILE A 29 8.94 -6.09 -14.63
CA ILE A 29 7.94 -5.75 -13.61
C ILE A 29 8.44 -6.21 -12.24
N LEU A 30 8.38 -5.31 -11.26
CA LEU A 30 8.64 -5.58 -9.86
C LEU A 30 7.32 -5.71 -9.11
N VAL A 31 7.17 -6.81 -8.39
CA VAL A 31 6.12 -6.99 -7.38
C VAL A 31 6.76 -6.88 -6.00
N PHE A 32 6.37 -5.89 -5.25
CA PHE A 32 6.82 -5.69 -3.87
C PHE A 32 5.66 -5.92 -2.91
N GLN A 33 5.75 -6.99 -2.13
CA GLN A 33 4.83 -7.29 -1.04
C GLN A 33 5.53 -7.11 0.29
N GLN A 34 4.92 -6.38 1.21
CA GLN A 34 5.43 -6.24 2.58
C GLN A 34 5.11 -7.50 3.40
N ALA A 35 6.08 -7.95 4.19
CA ALA A 35 5.91 -9.12 5.06
C ALA A 35 4.89 -8.87 6.18
N THR A 36 4.66 -7.62 6.54
CA THR A 36 3.69 -7.17 7.55
C THR A 36 2.24 -7.18 7.05
N SER A 37 2.00 -7.46 5.77
CA SER A 37 0.66 -7.50 5.16
C SER A 37 0.28 -8.93 4.72
N PRO A 38 -0.11 -9.81 5.66
CA PRO A 38 -0.25 -11.25 5.41
C PRO A 38 -1.46 -11.64 4.57
N PHE A 39 -2.43 -10.72 4.37
CA PHE A 39 -3.69 -11.01 3.70
C PHE A 39 -3.74 -10.62 2.22
N ILE A 40 -2.64 -10.20 1.63
CA ILE A 40 -2.53 -10.01 0.19
C ILE A 40 -2.65 -11.37 -0.50
N SER A 41 -3.59 -11.49 -1.42
CA SER A 41 -3.86 -12.74 -2.10
C SER A 41 -3.14 -12.85 -3.45
N PRO A 42 -2.95 -14.05 -3.99
CA PRO A 42 -2.45 -14.24 -5.35
C PRO A 42 -3.30 -13.53 -6.43
N LEU A 43 -4.61 -13.38 -6.19
CA LEU A 43 -5.50 -12.67 -7.10
C LEU A 43 -5.19 -11.17 -7.15
N ASP A 44 -4.85 -10.57 -6.00
CA ASP A 44 -4.48 -9.14 -5.93
C ASP A 44 -3.17 -8.91 -6.68
N ILE A 45 -2.19 -9.79 -6.49
CA ILE A 45 -0.90 -9.75 -7.19
C ILE A 45 -1.12 -9.85 -8.70
N ASN A 46 -1.87 -10.85 -9.16
CA ASN A 46 -2.16 -11.06 -10.57
C ASN A 46 -2.91 -9.87 -11.20
N LYS A 47 -3.85 -9.26 -10.44
CA LYS A 47 -4.55 -8.05 -10.87
C LYS A 47 -3.55 -6.90 -11.08
N GLY A 48 -2.64 -6.67 -10.14
CA GLY A 48 -1.62 -5.63 -10.25
C GLY A 48 -0.68 -5.84 -11.43
N ILE A 49 -0.20 -7.07 -11.64
CA ILE A 49 0.64 -7.41 -12.78
C ILE A 49 -0.09 -7.12 -14.09
N LYS A 50 -1.35 -7.57 -14.23
CA LYS A 50 -2.15 -7.34 -15.43
C LYS A 50 -2.34 -5.85 -15.73
N MET A 51 -2.57 -5.02 -14.71
CA MET A 51 -2.72 -3.58 -14.86
C MET A 51 -1.46 -2.95 -15.47
N VAL A 52 -0.29 -3.36 -15.00
CA VAL A 52 0.99 -2.82 -15.48
C VAL A 52 1.39 -3.42 -16.83
N GLU A 53 1.18 -4.71 -17.05
CA GLU A 53 1.57 -5.42 -18.27
C GLU A 53 0.67 -5.10 -19.46
N SER A 54 -0.66 -5.05 -19.25
CA SER A 54 -1.64 -5.08 -20.34
C SER A 54 -2.58 -3.87 -20.37
N GLU A 55 -2.76 -3.15 -19.27
CA GLU A 55 -3.73 -2.04 -19.16
C GLU A 55 -3.08 -0.66 -19.19
N CYS A 56 -1.77 -0.61 -19.53
CA CYS A 56 -1.00 0.62 -19.69
C CYS A 56 -0.93 1.51 -18.45
N PHE A 57 -0.84 0.92 -17.25
CA PHE A 57 -0.45 1.61 -16.05
C PHE A 57 1.08 1.49 -15.86
N ASP A 58 1.71 2.55 -15.36
CA ASP A 58 3.14 2.55 -15.06
C ASP A 58 3.43 1.88 -13.71
N SER A 59 2.45 1.96 -12.81
CA SER A 59 2.48 1.30 -11.51
C SER A 59 1.06 1.03 -10.98
N ALA A 60 0.95 0.11 -10.04
CA ALA A 60 -0.28 -0.16 -9.29
C ALA A 60 0.04 -0.48 -7.84
N PHE A 61 -0.86 -0.14 -6.91
CA PHE A 61 -0.74 -0.55 -5.52
C PHE A 61 -2.09 -0.87 -4.88
N ALA A 62 -2.03 -1.64 -3.80
CA ALA A 62 -3.22 -2.06 -3.09
C ALA A 62 -3.82 -0.90 -2.28
N VAL A 63 -5.14 -0.75 -2.39
CA VAL A 63 -5.93 0.23 -1.66
C VAL A 63 -7.15 -0.43 -1.05
N THR A 64 -7.67 0.16 0.03
CA THR A 64 -9.00 -0.18 0.54
C THR A 64 -9.89 1.04 0.52
N LYS A 65 -11.18 0.82 0.25
CA LYS A 65 -12.18 1.87 0.30
C LYS A 65 -12.52 2.22 1.75
N GLU A 66 -12.40 3.47 2.10
CA GLU A 66 -12.82 3.99 3.39
C GLU A 66 -14.03 4.90 3.20
N ASP A 67 -15.10 4.60 3.92
CA ASP A 67 -16.20 5.55 4.08
C ASP A 67 -15.72 6.72 4.95
N TRP A 68 -16.35 7.89 4.77
CA TRP A 68 -15.97 9.07 5.50
C TRP A 68 -15.98 8.85 7.02
N LEU A 69 -14.85 9.15 7.66
CA LEU A 69 -14.65 9.19 9.10
C LEU A 69 -14.18 10.59 9.51
N PRO A 70 -14.81 11.22 10.55
CA PRO A 70 -14.34 12.51 11.04
C PRO A 70 -12.98 12.35 11.70
N ARG A 71 -12.00 13.10 11.23
CA ARG A 71 -10.62 13.07 11.75
C ARG A 71 -10.32 14.33 12.53
N TRP A 72 -9.61 14.17 13.64
CA TRP A 72 -9.21 15.25 14.53
C TRP A 72 -7.70 15.28 14.72
N SER A 73 -7.13 16.47 14.78
CA SER A 73 -5.73 16.62 15.18
C SER A 73 -5.57 16.45 16.69
N MET A 74 -4.34 16.20 17.15
CA MET A 74 -4.03 16.16 18.59
C MET A 74 -4.31 17.51 19.29
N ALA A 75 -4.35 18.62 18.55
CA ALA A 75 -4.73 19.95 19.03
C ALA A 75 -6.26 20.16 19.03
N VAL A 76 -7.05 19.10 18.88
CA VAL A 76 -8.52 19.11 18.92
C VAL A 76 -9.16 19.99 17.83
N ASN A 77 -8.53 20.04 16.66
CA ASN A 77 -9.11 20.68 15.48
C ASN A 77 -9.58 19.63 14.47
N PRO A 78 -10.73 19.80 13.80
CA PRO A 78 -11.14 18.92 12.71
C PRO A 78 -10.14 19.03 11.55
N ILE A 79 -9.86 17.89 10.86
CA ILE A 79 -8.90 17.82 9.77
C ILE A 79 -9.60 17.80 8.43
N ASN A 80 -10.66 17.01 8.28
CA ASN A 80 -11.30 16.72 7.00
C ASN A 80 -12.77 17.19 6.94
N TRP A 81 -13.18 18.10 7.81
CA TRP A 81 -14.53 18.66 7.84
C TRP A 81 -14.55 20.03 8.55
N ASP A 82 -15.61 20.82 8.31
CA ASP A 82 -15.81 22.12 8.97
C ASP A 82 -16.58 21.92 10.27
N ILE A 83 -16.05 22.44 11.41
CA ILE A 83 -16.66 22.32 12.74
C ILE A 83 -18.06 22.94 12.80
N ASN A 84 -18.35 23.95 11.98
CA ASN A 84 -19.65 24.62 11.90
C ASN A 84 -20.62 23.93 10.94
N ASN A 85 -20.13 23.00 10.12
CA ASN A 85 -20.95 22.30 9.11
C ASN A 85 -20.47 20.84 8.98
N ARG A 86 -20.77 20.01 9.98
CA ARG A 86 -20.42 18.60 9.95
C ARG A 86 -21.29 17.86 8.93
N PRO A 87 -20.70 17.25 7.88
CA PRO A 87 -21.47 16.50 6.90
C PRO A 87 -22.02 15.19 7.50
N MET A 88 -23.07 14.67 6.90
CA MET A 88 -23.50 13.30 7.16
C MET A 88 -22.63 12.33 6.33
N ARG A 89 -22.47 11.08 6.80
CA ARG A 89 -21.60 10.08 6.16
C ARG A 89 -21.97 9.85 4.69
N GLN A 90 -23.24 9.82 4.37
CA GLN A 90 -23.75 9.61 3.02
C GLN A 90 -23.55 10.81 2.08
N ASP A 91 -23.21 11.98 2.61
CA ASP A 91 -23.02 13.21 1.81
C ASP A 91 -21.56 13.45 1.44
N VAL A 92 -20.67 12.55 1.86
CA VAL A 92 -19.22 12.63 1.56
C VAL A 92 -18.80 11.41 0.74
N ASP A 93 -18.13 11.69 -0.37
CA ASP A 93 -17.59 10.63 -1.20
C ASP A 93 -16.55 9.80 -0.43
N PRO A 94 -16.56 8.48 -0.60
CA PRO A 94 -15.56 7.62 -0.02
C PRO A 94 -14.19 7.90 -0.63
N VAL A 95 -13.14 7.62 0.13
CA VAL A 95 -11.76 7.75 -0.31
C VAL A 95 -11.07 6.38 -0.34
N PHE A 96 -9.94 6.30 -1.06
CA PHE A 96 -9.07 5.15 -0.97
C PHE A 96 -7.94 5.41 0.02
N ILE A 97 -7.67 4.41 0.85
CA ILE A 97 -6.50 4.37 1.73
C ILE A 97 -5.50 3.40 1.12
N GLU A 98 -4.25 3.82 1.01
CA GLU A 98 -3.13 2.96 0.63
C GLU A 98 -2.94 1.86 1.66
N SER A 99 -2.91 0.59 1.22
CA SER A 99 -2.79 -0.54 2.13
C SER A 99 -1.37 -0.76 2.67
N GLY A 100 -0.38 -0.21 1.98
CA GLY A 100 1.03 -0.49 2.29
C GLY A 100 1.51 -1.87 1.84
N GLY A 101 0.62 -2.83 1.62
CA GLY A 101 0.96 -4.25 1.50
C GLY A 101 1.47 -4.70 0.14
N LEU A 102 1.03 -4.09 -0.95
CA LEU A 102 1.35 -4.55 -2.31
C LEU A 102 1.58 -3.37 -3.25
N TYR A 103 2.69 -3.44 -3.98
CA TYR A 103 3.05 -2.51 -5.05
C TYR A 103 3.53 -3.30 -6.27
N VAL A 104 3.12 -2.86 -7.44
CA VAL A 104 3.56 -3.40 -8.73
C VAL A 104 4.01 -2.22 -9.58
N THR A 105 5.21 -2.27 -10.13
CA THR A 105 5.78 -1.18 -10.92
C THR A 105 6.69 -1.70 -12.01
N THR A 106 6.80 -0.97 -13.12
CA THR A 106 7.83 -1.26 -14.11
C THR A 106 9.21 -0.85 -13.60
N LYS A 107 10.26 -1.53 -14.10
CA LYS A 107 11.65 -1.13 -13.83
C LYS A 107 11.90 0.33 -14.20
N THR A 108 11.45 0.72 -15.38
CA THR A 108 11.59 2.10 -15.88
C THR A 108 10.94 3.12 -14.94
N GLN A 109 9.72 2.85 -14.46
CA GLN A 109 9.04 3.76 -13.55
C GLN A 109 9.77 3.87 -12.21
N LEU A 110 10.20 2.74 -11.63
CA LEU A 110 10.95 2.73 -10.37
C LEU A 110 12.26 3.53 -10.49
N GLU A 111 12.99 3.35 -11.59
CA GLU A 111 14.27 4.03 -11.82
C GLU A 111 14.11 5.53 -12.10
N ASN A 112 13.02 5.95 -12.73
CA ASN A 112 12.74 7.34 -13.02
C ASN A 112 12.24 8.12 -11.79
N SER A 113 11.23 7.59 -11.10
CA SER A 113 10.61 8.27 -9.96
C SER A 113 11.42 8.15 -8.66
N LYS A 114 12.26 7.11 -8.53
CA LYS A 114 12.90 6.68 -7.28
C LYS A 114 11.90 6.29 -6.18
N LEU A 115 10.67 5.97 -6.57
CA LEU A 115 9.58 5.54 -5.72
C LEU A 115 8.95 4.26 -6.27
N ARG A 116 8.38 3.44 -5.39
CA ARG A 116 7.70 2.18 -5.73
C ARG A 116 6.41 2.37 -6.53
N TYR A 117 5.96 3.61 -6.74
CA TYR A 117 4.83 3.98 -7.57
C TYR A 117 5.06 5.34 -8.24
N GLY A 118 4.32 5.61 -9.31
CA GLY A 118 4.36 6.87 -10.06
C GLY A 118 3.82 6.68 -11.47
N GLY A 119 3.92 7.74 -12.29
CA GLY A 119 3.34 7.74 -13.63
C GLY A 119 1.82 7.62 -13.61
N LYS A 120 1.26 6.85 -14.53
CA LYS A 120 -0.17 6.49 -14.53
C LYS A 120 -0.39 5.37 -13.53
N ILE A 121 -1.03 5.69 -12.41
CA ILE A 121 -1.22 4.79 -11.27
C ILE A 121 -2.56 4.05 -11.38
N GLY A 122 -2.55 2.73 -11.17
CA GLY A 122 -3.72 1.88 -11.02
C GLY A 122 -3.96 1.48 -9.56
N PHE A 123 -5.24 1.29 -9.17
CA PHE A 123 -5.60 0.84 -7.83
C PHE A 123 -6.04 -0.62 -7.82
N ILE A 124 -5.42 -1.41 -6.96
CA ILE A 124 -5.78 -2.78 -6.65
C ILE A 124 -6.68 -2.73 -5.41
N GLU A 125 -7.99 -2.62 -5.60
CA GLU A 125 -8.91 -2.58 -4.47
C GLU A 125 -8.95 -3.93 -3.76
N VAL A 126 -8.66 -3.92 -2.45
CA VAL A 126 -8.73 -5.07 -1.55
C VAL A 126 -9.79 -4.83 -0.46
N PRO A 127 -10.50 -5.87 0.00
CA PRO A 127 -11.45 -5.73 1.10
C PRO A 127 -10.78 -5.20 2.37
N THR A 128 -11.49 -4.38 3.14
CA THR A 128 -10.99 -3.75 4.38
C THR A 128 -10.43 -4.77 5.37
N ILE A 129 -11.07 -5.94 5.49
CA ILE A 129 -10.60 -7.02 6.38
C ILE A 129 -9.22 -7.57 5.99
N ARG A 130 -8.79 -7.38 4.73
CA ARG A 130 -7.46 -7.79 4.24
C ARG A 130 -6.45 -6.65 4.24
N ASN A 131 -6.86 -5.44 4.66
CA ASN A 131 -5.99 -4.27 4.76
C ASN A 131 -5.35 -4.16 6.14
N ILE A 132 -4.75 -5.25 6.62
CA ILE A 132 -4.05 -5.27 7.91
C ILE A 132 -2.55 -5.21 7.64
N ASP A 133 -1.91 -4.25 8.28
CA ASP A 133 -0.46 -4.10 8.34
C ASP A 133 -0.02 -4.27 9.80
N ILE A 134 0.80 -5.28 10.07
CA ILE A 134 1.22 -5.66 11.42
C ILE A 134 2.37 -4.75 11.85
N ASN A 135 2.07 -3.74 12.65
CA ASN A 135 3.04 -2.79 13.20
C ASN A 135 3.14 -2.90 14.74
N SER A 136 2.18 -3.57 15.38
CA SER A 136 2.10 -3.74 16.83
C SER A 136 1.67 -5.17 17.19
N PHE A 137 1.75 -5.51 18.49
CA PHE A 137 1.23 -6.80 18.97
C PHE A 137 -0.29 -6.90 18.84
N GLU A 138 -1.01 -5.80 19.00
CA GLU A 138 -2.46 -5.72 18.81
C GLU A 138 -2.85 -6.03 17.36
N ASP A 139 -2.07 -5.56 16.38
CA ASP A 139 -2.29 -5.89 14.95
C ASP A 139 -2.07 -7.39 14.70
N LEU A 140 -1.07 -7.98 15.36
CA LEU A 140 -0.80 -9.42 15.25
C LEU A 140 -1.95 -10.25 15.84
N GLU A 141 -2.45 -9.90 17.02
CA GLU A 141 -3.61 -10.54 17.64
C GLU A 141 -4.85 -10.45 16.74
N LEU A 142 -5.08 -9.29 16.13
CA LEU A 142 -6.17 -9.11 15.17
C LEU A 142 -5.99 -10.00 13.94
N ALA A 143 -4.78 -10.07 13.38
CA ALA A 143 -4.49 -10.93 12.25
C ALA A 143 -4.70 -12.42 12.58
N GLU A 144 -4.29 -12.88 13.76
CA GLU A 144 -4.51 -14.26 14.24
C GLU A 144 -6.00 -14.57 14.39
N ALA A 145 -6.78 -13.64 14.95
CA ALA A 145 -8.23 -13.80 15.09
C ALA A 145 -8.92 -13.94 13.71
N ILE A 146 -8.49 -13.15 12.73
CA ILE A 146 -9.04 -13.23 11.36
C ILE A 146 -8.68 -14.57 10.72
N ILE A 147 -7.44 -15.01 10.78
CA ILE A 147 -7.02 -16.32 10.24
C ILE A 147 -7.85 -17.43 10.86
N SER A 148 -8.04 -17.41 12.18
CA SER A 148 -8.84 -18.41 12.89
C SER A 148 -10.32 -18.40 12.48
N SER A 149 -10.85 -17.30 12.00
CA SER A 149 -12.26 -17.19 11.56
C SER A 149 -12.51 -17.69 10.14
N ILE A 150 -11.47 -17.82 9.30
CA ILE A 150 -11.54 -18.26 7.90
C ILE A 150 -10.97 -19.67 7.68
N SER A 151 -10.42 -20.28 8.73
CA SER A 151 -9.97 -21.67 8.73
C SER A 151 -11.10 -22.61 9.09
#